data_bb331e287cf02693fd58137bf55145d7
#
_entry.id   bb331e287cf02693fd58137bf55145d7
#
_cell.length_a   1.000
_cell.length_b   1.000
_cell.length_c   1.000
_cell.angle_alpha   90.00
_cell.angle_beta   90.00
_cell.angle_gamma   90.00
#
_symmetry.space_group_name_H-M   'P 1'
#
loop_
_entity.id
_entity.type
_entity.pdbx_description
1 polymer ?
#
loop_
_entity_poly.entity_id
_entity_poly.type
_entity_poly.pdbx_seq_one_letter_code
_entity_poly.pdbx_strand_id
1 'polypeptide(L)'
;MSRNHRWYTGAVAATCGAALAVGAGLTQPAAAQSPGVVFYAGAHQTGAATSVDLTSTECHNLAAPSASALNYAAVDVDVFFNADCRPGAPGSDGDLSFALGSLHTADFPYQAVSYRVRPMR
;
A
#
# COMPACT_ATOMS: atom_id res chain seq x y z
N MET A 1 -16.80 -49.95 -23.79
CA MET A 1 -16.80 -49.54 -23.47
C MET A 1 -16.39 -48.95 -23.06
N SER A 2 -16.32 -48.91 -22.88
CA SER A 2 -16.11 -48.18 -22.51
C SER A 2 -15.69 -47.54 -22.00
N ARG A 3 -15.62 -47.35 -21.99
CA ARG A 3 -15.41 -46.64 -21.61
C ARG A 3 -15.06 -45.90 -21.17
N ASN A 4 -14.99 -45.94 -21.21
CA ASN A 4 -14.83 -45.12 -20.94
C ASN A 4 -14.53 -44.58 -20.39
N HIS A 5 -14.41 -44.29 -20.29
CA HIS A 5 -14.23 -43.52 -19.93
C HIS A 5 -13.80 -43.00 -19.48
N ARG A 6 -13.63 -43.07 -19.79
CA ARG A 6 -13.42 -42.47 -19.57
C ARG A 6 -13.04 -41.82 -19.17
N TRP A 7 -13.06 -41.89 -19.22
CA TRP A 7 -12.91 -41.17 -19.02
C TRP A 7 -12.59 -40.41 -18.56
N TYR A 8 -12.58 -40.23 -18.70
CA TYR A 8 -12.56 -39.38 -18.47
C TYR A 8 -12.28 -38.83 -17.92
N THR A 9 -12.15 -39.02 -18.22
CA THR A 9 -12.13 -38.34 -17.97
C THR A 9 -11.80 -37.65 -17.56
N GLY A 10 -11.60 -37.67 -17.67
CA GLY A 10 -11.45 -36.94 -17.63
C GLY A 10 -11.12 -36.14 -17.22
N ALA A 11 -11.01 -36.01 -17.30
CA ALA A 11 -10.91 -35.18 -17.11
C ALA A 11 -10.66 -34.40 -16.64
N VAL A 12 -10.53 -34.27 -16.55
CA VAL A 12 -10.57 -33.49 -16.27
C VAL A 12 -10.21 -32.77 -15.73
N ALA A 13 -10.01 -32.74 -15.71
CA ALA A 13 -9.92 -32.04 -15.41
C ALA A 13 -9.49 -31.28 -14.95
N ALA A 14 -9.29 -31.21 -14.94
CA ALA A 14 -9.13 -30.43 -14.71
C ALA A 14 -8.79 -29.68 -14.31
N THR A 15 -8.61 -29.44 -14.27
CA THR A 15 -8.54 -28.67 -14.08
C THR A 15 -8.27 -27.95 -13.57
N CYS A 16 -8.11 -27.91 -13.68
CA CYS A 16 -8.10 -27.18 -13.36
C CYS A 16 -7.74 -26.55 -12.96
N GLY A 17 -7.56 -26.40 -12.94
CA GLY A 17 -7.43 -25.72 -12.79
C GLY A 17 -6.98 -25.11 -12.38
N ALA A 18 -6.73 -25.05 -12.55
CA ALA A 18 -6.57 -24.39 -12.39
C ALA A 18 -6.23 -23.79 -12.02
N ALA A 19 -6.09 -23.72 -12.10
CA ALA A 19 -6.05 -23.05 -11.95
C ALA A 19 -5.70 -22.49 -11.59
N LEU A 20 -5.45 -22.28 -11.68
CA LEU A 20 -5.38 -21.69 -11.50
C LEU A 20 -4.98 -21.18 -11.20
N ALA A 21 -4.80 -21.21 -11.34
CA ALA A 21 -4.70 -20.70 -11.20
C ALA A 21 -4.36 -20.20 -10.94
N VAL A 22 -4.10 -20.07 -11.03
CA VAL A 22 -4.11 -19.60 -10.90
C VAL A 22 -3.75 -19.17 -10.52
N GLY A 23 -3.57 -19.00 -10.47
CA GLY A 23 -3.57 -18.55 -10.26
C GLY A 23 -3.05 -18.16 -9.83
N ALA A 24 -2.75 -17.99 -9.90
CA ALA A 24 -2.60 -17.63 -9.56
C ALA A 24 -2.22 -17.16 -9.12
N GLY A 25 -2.03 -16.96 -9.00
CA GLY A 25 -2.01 -16.54 -8.70
C GLY A 25 -1.85 -15.98 -8.23
N LEU A 26 -1.83 -15.62 -8.22
CA LEU A 26 -2.02 -15.13 -7.68
C LEU A 26 -1.95 -14.81 -6.95
N THR A 27 -1.98 -14.88 -6.91
CA THR A 27 -2.15 -14.42 -6.27
C THR A 27 -1.98 -13.94 -5.39
N GLN A 28 -1.83 -13.68 -4.88
CA GLN A 28 -1.78 -13.15 -4.00
C GLN A 28 -2.04 -12.21 -3.58
N PRO A 29 -2.08 -12.22 -3.82
CA PRO A 29 -2.31 -10.91 -3.27
C PRO A 29 -3.08 -10.78 -2.03
N ALA A 30 -3.56 -11.78 -1.58
CA ALA A 30 -4.15 -11.75 -0.25
C ALA A 30 -3.18 -11.19 0.76
N ALA A 31 -1.90 -11.39 0.52
CA ALA A 31 -0.89 -10.84 1.40
C ALA A 31 -0.96 -9.33 1.49
N ALA A 32 -1.47 -8.69 0.46
CA ALA A 32 -1.62 -7.25 0.48
C ALA A 32 -2.64 -6.76 1.49
N GLN A 33 -3.39 -7.68 2.13
CA GLN A 33 -4.39 -7.30 3.12
C GLN A 33 -3.80 -7.06 4.50
N SER A 34 -2.53 -7.26 4.69
CA SER A 34 -1.89 -6.94 5.97
C SER A 34 -2.04 -5.44 6.27
N PRO A 35 -2.30 -5.07 7.52
CA PRO A 35 -2.35 -3.66 7.88
C PRO A 35 -1.07 -2.96 7.52
N GLY A 36 -1.18 -1.75 7.02
CA GLY A 36 0.00 -1.00 6.63
C GLY A 36 -0.35 0.34 6.03
N VAL A 37 0.68 1.09 5.70
CA VAL A 37 0.55 2.38 5.03
C VAL A 37 1.29 2.29 3.70
N VAL A 38 0.63 2.75 2.65
CA VAL A 38 1.17 2.71 1.29
C VAL A 38 1.13 4.12 0.73
N PHE A 39 2.27 4.59 0.24
CA PHE A 39 2.37 5.87 -0.47
C PHE A 39 2.39 5.60 -1.97
N TYR A 40 1.77 6.49 -2.73
CA TYR A 40 1.63 6.37 -4.19
C TYR A 40 2.23 7.58 -4.88
N ALA A 41 2.91 7.34 -5.99
CA ALA A 41 3.54 8.42 -6.75
C ALA A 41 2.51 9.35 -7.38
N GLY A 42 1.32 8.84 -7.73
CA GLY A 42 0.27 9.61 -8.35
C GLY A 42 -0.87 9.92 -7.40
N ALA A 43 -1.77 10.78 -7.85
CA ALA A 43 -2.96 11.13 -7.10
C ALA A 43 -3.94 9.95 -7.05
N HIS A 44 -4.84 9.96 -6.09
CA HIS A 44 -5.93 9.00 -5.97
C HIS A 44 -5.43 7.57 -5.90
N GLN A 45 -4.32 7.35 -5.19
CA GLN A 45 -3.73 6.03 -4.98
C GLN A 45 -3.39 5.36 -6.32
N THR A 46 -2.72 6.10 -7.19
CA THR A 46 -2.27 5.61 -8.49
C THR A 46 -0.75 5.69 -8.60
N GLY A 47 -0.22 5.02 -9.61
CA GLY A 47 1.21 5.03 -9.87
C GLY A 47 1.95 4.06 -8.97
N ALA A 48 3.25 4.23 -8.90
CA ALA A 48 4.11 3.35 -8.12
C ALA A 48 3.73 3.42 -6.64
N ALA A 49 3.57 2.26 -6.02
CA ALA A 49 3.18 2.12 -4.63
C ALA A 49 4.38 1.72 -3.78
N THR A 50 4.52 2.33 -2.61
CA THR A 50 5.59 2.04 -1.68
C THR A 50 5.00 1.80 -0.30
N SER A 51 5.16 0.59 0.21
CA SER A 51 4.80 0.28 1.60
C SER A 51 5.90 0.81 2.51
N VAL A 52 5.51 1.34 3.65
CA VAL A 52 6.47 1.98 4.55
C VAL A 52 6.53 1.29 5.91
N ASP A 53 7.66 1.48 6.57
CA ASP A 53 7.93 0.90 7.87
C ASP A 53 7.12 1.64 8.94
N LEU A 54 6.39 0.87 9.76
CA LEU A 54 5.59 1.40 10.84
C LEU A 54 6.14 0.98 12.21
N THR A 55 7.29 0.32 12.25
CA THR A 55 7.82 -0.22 13.50
C THR A 55 8.57 0.81 14.32
N SER A 56 8.89 1.95 13.74
CA SER A 56 9.64 3.02 14.41
C SER A 56 8.83 4.31 14.37
N THR A 57 8.90 5.05 15.47
CA THR A 57 8.27 6.39 15.56
C THR A 57 9.21 7.50 15.16
N GLU A 58 10.40 7.16 14.69
CA GLU A 58 11.35 8.16 14.20
C GLU A 58 10.93 8.69 12.85
N CYS A 59 11.55 9.77 12.45
CA CYS A 59 11.29 10.34 11.13
C CYS A 59 11.90 9.46 10.05
N HIS A 60 11.13 9.23 8.99
CA HIS A 60 11.59 8.47 7.83
C HIS A 60 11.44 9.32 6.58
N ASN A 61 12.47 9.36 5.77
CA ASN A 61 12.40 10.00 4.47
C ASN A 61 11.94 8.97 3.44
N LEU A 62 11.03 9.39 2.55
CA LEU A 62 10.58 8.53 1.46
C LEU A 62 11.65 8.47 0.38
N ALA A 63 11.79 7.29 -0.24
CA ALA A 63 12.75 7.13 -1.33
C ALA A 63 12.35 7.95 -2.56
N ALA A 64 11.05 8.19 -2.74
CA ALA A 64 10.53 8.98 -3.84
C ALA A 64 9.35 9.81 -3.35
N PRO A 65 9.14 11.00 -3.92
CA PRO A 65 7.99 11.82 -3.54
C PRO A 65 6.68 11.10 -3.85
N SER A 66 5.66 11.38 -3.05
CA SER A 66 4.36 10.74 -3.18
C SER A 66 3.24 11.77 -3.19
N ALA A 67 2.24 11.54 -4.04
CA ALA A 67 1.11 12.44 -4.19
C ALA A 67 -0.10 12.02 -3.37
N SER A 68 -0.19 10.75 -2.99
CA SER A 68 -1.32 10.24 -2.23
C SER A 68 -0.88 9.06 -1.37
N ALA A 69 -1.77 8.64 -0.48
CA ALA A 69 -1.48 7.52 0.39
C ALA A 69 -2.76 6.87 0.91
N LEU A 70 -2.56 5.68 1.47
CA LEU A 70 -3.61 4.85 2.01
C LEU A 70 -3.11 4.28 3.34
N ASN A 71 -3.89 4.45 4.39
CA ASN A 71 -3.52 3.97 5.72
C ASN A 71 -4.53 2.92 6.20
N TYR A 72 -4.14 1.67 6.18
CA TYR A 72 -4.92 0.54 6.73
C TYR A 72 -4.52 0.21 8.17
N ALA A 73 -3.50 0.87 8.69
CA ALA A 73 -2.94 0.47 9.97
C ALA A 73 -3.69 1.13 11.14
N ALA A 74 -3.47 0.60 12.32
CA ALA A 74 -4.03 1.18 13.56
C ALA A 74 -3.08 2.22 14.14
N VAL A 75 -2.57 3.09 13.28
CA VAL A 75 -1.72 4.21 13.66
C VAL A 75 -2.11 5.42 12.83
N ASP A 76 -1.80 6.60 13.33
CA ASP A 76 -1.82 7.80 12.51
C ASP A 76 -0.43 8.06 11.97
N VAL A 77 -0.34 8.74 10.85
CA VAL A 77 0.94 9.09 10.24
C VAL A 77 0.97 10.59 9.98
N ASP A 78 1.97 11.25 10.52
CA ASP A 78 2.23 12.64 10.15
C ASP A 78 3.07 12.66 8.89
N VAL A 79 2.60 13.37 7.89
CA VAL A 79 3.21 13.45 6.57
C VAL A 79 3.76 14.84 6.35
N PHE A 80 4.97 14.92 5.83
CA PHE A 80 5.67 16.19 5.67
C PHE A 80 6.10 16.40 4.22
N PHE A 81 6.17 17.65 3.84
CA PHE A 81 6.49 18.07 2.47
C PHE A 81 7.94 18.52 2.34
N ASN A 82 8.68 18.41 3.42
CA ASN A 82 10.14 18.65 3.47
C ASN A 82 10.82 17.40 4.05
N ALA A 83 12.09 17.25 3.75
CA ALA A 83 12.88 16.16 4.29
C ALA A 83 12.99 16.28 5.81
N ASP A 84 13.28 15.16 6.45
CA ASP A 84 13.57 15.08 7.88
C ASP A 84 12.40 15.54 8.75
N CYS A 85 11.18 15.30 8.26
CA CYS A 85 9.93 15.63 8.95
C CYS A 85 9.86 17.10 9.38
N ARG A 86 10.40 17.95 8.54
CA ARG A 86 10.36 19.39 8.79
C ARG A 86 9.03 19.94 8.30
N PRO A 87 8.21 20.54 9.17
CA PRO A 87 6.93 21.09 8.75
C PRO A 87 7.11 22.32 7.87
N GLY A 88 6.06 22.65 7.15
CA GLY A 88 6.05 23.80 6.24
C GLY A 88 5.76 23.37 4.82
N ALA A 89 5.42 24.33 3.97
CA ALA A 89 5.32 24.11 2.54
C ALA A 89 6.68 23.72 1.98
N PRO A 90 6.75 23.07 0.80
CA PRO A 90 8.03 22.64 0.27
C PRO A 90 9.05 23.78 0.21
N GLY A 91 10.23 23.52 0.77
CA GLY A 91 11.31 24.49 0.79
C GLY A 91 11.13 25.65 1.77
N SER A 92 10.14 25.59 2.63
CA SER A 92 9.83 26.67 3.57
C SER A 92 9.73 26.14 4.99
N ASP A 93 9.89 27.02 5.94
CA ASP A 93 9.57 26.72 7.34
C ASP A 93 8.11 27.05 7.60
N GLY A 94 7.54 26.44 8.63
CA GLY A 94 6.16 26.70 9.00
C GLY A 94 5.59 25.52 9.75
N ASP A 95 4.27 25.49 9.91
CA ASP A 95 3.60 24.46 10.68
C ASP A 95 2.86 23.44 9.82
N LEU A 96 2.92 23.57 8.51
CA LEU A 96 2.15 22.73 7.63
C LEU A 96 2.64 21.28 7.67
N SER A 97 1.72 20.38 7.97
CA SER A 97 1.92 18.96 7.84
C SER A 97 0.55 18.35 7.57
N PHE A 98 0.53 17.07 7.25
CA PHE A 98 -0.71 16.38 6.94
C PHE A 98 -0.86 15.17 7.86
N ALA A 99 -1.97 15.09 8.56
CA ALA A 99 -2.25 13.95 9.43
C ALA A 99 -3.05 12.92 8.64
N LEU A 100 -2.42 11.81 8.32
CA LEU A 100 -3.08 10.70 7.64
C LEU A 100 -3.59 9.74 8.70
N GLY A 101 -4.88 9.85 9.02
CA GLY A 101 -5.49 9.04 10.06
C GLY A 101 -5.60 7.57 9.69
N SER A 102 -5.72 6.75 10.71
CA SER A 102 -5.97 5.31 10.55
C SER A 102 -7.23 5.09 9.72
N LEU A 103 -7.17 4.16 8.78
CA LEU A 103 -8.26 3.76 7.90
C LEU A 103 -8.74 4.89 6.98
N HIS A 104 -7.82 5.76 6.59
CA HIS A 104 -8.12 6.86 5.67
C HIS A 104 -7.22 6.81 4.45
N THR A 105 -7.70 7.41 3.37
CA THR A 105 -6.91 7.73 2.19
C THR A 105 -6.76 9.24 2.10
N ALA A 106 -5.77 9.70 1.37
CA ALA A 106 -5.60 11.14 1.17
C ALA A 106 -4.84 11.42 -0.11
N ASP A 107 -5.20 12.53 -0.73
CA ASP A 107 -4.36 13.20 -1.71
C ASP A 107 -3.70 14.37 -1.01
N PHE A 108 -2.42 14.56 -1.24
CA PHE A 108 -1.67 15.59 -0.54
C PHE A 108 -1.66 16.90 -1.34
N PRO A 109 -1.69 18.06 -0.65
CA PRO A 109 -1.62 19.34 -1.34
C PRO A 109 -0.27 19.59 -2.03
N TYR A 110 0.79 18.94 -1.54
CA TYR A 110 2.14 18.95 -2.12
C TYR A 110 2.66 17.55 -2.10
N GLN A 111 3.76 17.27 -2.76
CA GLN A 111 4.33 15.93 -2.71
C GLN A 111 4.90 15.64 -1.32
N ALA A 112 4.53 14.51 -0.77
CA ALA A 112 5.06 14.05 0.51
C ALA A 112 6.48 13.52 0.31
N VAL A 113 7.39 13.87 1.22
CA VAL A 113 8.78 13.43 1.13
C VAL A 113 9.29 12.79 2.42
N SER A 114 8.57 12.94 3.52
CA SER A 114 8.93 12.27 4.78
C SER A 114 7.69 12.03 5.62
N TYR A 115 7.82 11.14 6.60
CA TYR A 115 6.69 10.80 7.48
C TYR A 115 7.19 10.37 8.85
N ARG A 116 6.28 10.40 9.80
CA ARG A 116 6.52 9.89 11.16
C ARG A 116 5.26 9.18 11.63
N VAL A 117 5.45 7.97 12.16
CA VAL A 117 4.34 7.21 12.73
C VAL A 117 4.00 7.79 14.09
N ARG A 118 2.72 7.94 14.33
CA ARG A 118 2.21 8.39 15.62
C ARG A 118 1.22 7.35 16.13
N PRO A 119 1.62 6.54 17.12
CA PRO A 119 0.74 5.48 17.61
C PRO A 119 -0.57 6.07 18.14
N MET A 120 -1.64 5.34 17.92
CA MET A 120 -2.94 5.71 18.48
C MET A 120 -2.96 5.38 19.98
N ARG A 121 -3.76 6.10 20.68
CA ARG A 121 -3.92 5.90 22.13
C ARG A 121 -5.14 5.13 22.46
#